data_e3cfbf6abfeb2cea8075389065de6eb6
#
_entry.id   e3cfbf6abfeb2cea8075389065de6eb6
#
_cell.length_a   1.000
_cell.length_b   1.000
_cell.length_c   1.000
_cell.angle_alpha   90.00
_cell.angle_beta   90.00
_cell.angle_gamma   90.00
#
_symmetry.space_group_name_H-M   'P 1'
#
loop_
_entity.id
_entity.type
_entity.pdbx_description
1 polymer ?
#
loop_
_entity_poly.entity_id
_entity_poly.type
_entity_poly.pdbx_seq_one_letter_code
_entity_poly.pdbx_strand_id
1 'polypeptide(L)'
;MKQVFVANPKGGCGKTALATQIASYYAAQGLSVGLADHDPQRSSLDWLRCRPSRYADITPIATYSGEPILPQKFDLVIHDMPAASSLEYIHFQLIFADHMSKF
;
A
#
# COMPACT_ATOMS: atom_id res chain seq x y z
N MET A 1 -13.39 4.06 2.78
CA MET A 1 -11.94 3.91 2.55
C MET A 1 -11.68 3.71 1.07
N LYS A 2 -10.78 4.48 0.50
CA LYS A 2 -10.36 4.30 -0.89
C LYS A 2 -9.11 3.43 -0.93
N GLN A 3 -8.93 2.69 -2.02
CA GLN A 3 -7.79 1.80 -2.17
C GLN A 3 -7.17 1.94 -3.55
N VAL A 4 -5.84 1.99 -3.56
CA VAL A 4 -5.05 2.12 -4.79
C VAL A 4 -4.04 0.97 -4.83
N PHE A 5 -4.00 0.27 -5.95
CA PHE A 5 -3.08 -0.85 -6.15
C PHE A 5 -1.99 -0.45 -7.12
N VAL A 6 -0.74 -0.63 -6.70
CA VAL A 6 0.42 -0.38 -7.55
C VAL A 6 1.08 -1.71 -7.86
N ALA A 7 1.08 -2.08 -9.12
CA ALA A 7 1.60 -3.37 -9.56
C ALA A 7 2.45 -3.18 -10.81
N ASN A 8 3.46 -4.03 -10.96
CA ASN A 8 4.29 -4.08 -12.15
C ASN A 8 4.55 -5.55 -12.49
N PRO A 9 3.89 -6.10 -13.51
CA PRO A 9 4.00 -7.51 -13.84
C PRO A 9 5.41 -7.92 -14.28
N LYS A 10 6.21 -6.99 -14.74
CA LYS A 10 7.59 -7.29 -15.17
C LYS A 10 8.62 -7.12 -14.07
N GLY A 11 8.17 -6.74 -12.88
CA GLY A 11 9.09 -6.28 -11.86
C GLY A 11 9.77 -4.99 -12.30
N GLY A 12 10.50 -4.36 -11.44
CA GLY A 12 11.22 -3.17 -11.80
C GLY A 12 11.20 -2.12 -10.74
N CYS A 13 12.04 -1.13 -10.93
CA CYS A 13 12.41 -0.17 -9.91
C CYS A 13 11.45 1.00 -9.73
N GLY A 14 10.36 1.08 -10.48
CA GLY A 14 9.45 2.22 -10.37
C GLY A 14 8.27 2.02 -9.43
N LYS A 15 7.94 0.77 -9.11
CA LYS A 15 6.71 0.44 -8.38
C LYS A 15 6.71 1.02 -6.97
N THR A 16 7.74 0.75 -6.20
CA THR A 16 7.82 1.23 -4.82
C THR A 16 7.92 2.75 -4.78
N ALA A 17 8.67 3.36 -5.70
CA ALA A 17 8.75 4.81 -5.80
C ALA A 17 7.37 5.43 -6.04
N LEU A 18 6.58 4.85 -6.94
CA LEU A 18 5.24 5.34 -7.22
C LEU A 18 4.32 5.18 -6.01
N ALA A 19 4.32 4.00 -5.39
CA ALA A 19 3.48 3.73 -4.22
C ALA A 19 3.79 4.70 -3.08
N THR A 20 5.07 4.92 -2.78
CA THR A 20 5.48 5.80 -1.70
C THR A 20 5.20 7.27 -2.01
N GLN A 21 5.32 7.69 -3.27
CA GLN A 21 4.99 9.06 -3.68
C GLN A 21 3.51 9.34 -3.56
N ILE A 22 2.66 8.41 -3.97
CA ILE A 22 1.21 8.57 -3.84
C ILE A 22 0.83 8.65 -2.36
N ALA A 23 1.37 7.76 -1.54
CA ALA A 23 1.10 7.76 -0.10
C ALA A 23 1.53 9.09 0.53
N SER A 24 2.71 9.58 0.20
CA SER A 24 3.24 10.84 0.72
C SER A 24 2.36 12.04 0.34
N TYR A 25 1.91 12.07 -0.91
CA TYR A 25 1.07 13.15 -1.40
C TYR A 25 -0.21 13.26 -0.60
N TYR A 26 -0.92 12.15 -0.42
CA TYR A 26 -2.20 12.17 0.28
C TYR A 26 -2.04 12.36 1.79
N ALA A 27 -0.98 11.83 2.38
CA ALA A 27 -0.69 12.10 3.78
C ALA A 27 -0.45 13.60 4.02
N ALA A 28 0.24 14.27 3.10
CA ALA A 28 0.47 15.70 3.18
C ALA A 28 -0.83 16.51 3.03
N GLN A 29 -1.86 15.94 2.41
CA GLN A 29 -3.18 16.55 2.31
C GLN A 29 -4.01 16.39 3.59
N GLY A 30 -3.50 15.73 4.59
CA GLY A 30 -4.20 15.52 5.85
C GLY A 30 -5.01 14.24 5.92
N LEU A 31 -4.92 13.36 4.92
CA LEU A 31 -5.63 12.09 4.94
C LEU A 31 -4.90 11.08 5.82
N SER A 32 -5.69 10.17 6.41
CA SER A 32 -5.14 9.01 7.11
C SER A 32 -4.78 7.95 6.08
N VAL A 33 -3.48 7.72 5.88
CA VAL A 33 -2.97 6.86 4.80
C VAL A 33 -2.29 5.62 5.39
N GLY A 34 -2.70 4.46 4.91
CA GLY A 34 -2.00 3.20 5.14
C GLY A 34 -1.21 2.81 3.89
N LEU A 35 -0.03 2.27 4.08
CA LEU A 35 0.78 1.71 3.00
C LEU A 35 0.91 0.22 3.26
N ALA A 36 0.14 -0.55 2.50
CA ALA A 36 0.08 -2.01 2.64
C ALA A 36 1.11 -2.64 1.72
N ASP A 37 2.12 -3.26 2.31
CA ASP A 37 3.18 -3.90 1.57
C ASP A 37 2.88 -5.39 1.45
N HIS A 38 2.58 -5.82 0.23
CA HIS A 38 2.29 -7.22 -0.09
C HIS A 38 3.53 -7.96 -0.60
N ASP A 39 4.65 -7.24 -0.75
CA ASP A 39 5.88 -7.79 -1.32
C ASP A 39 6.82 -8.23 -0.20
N PRO A 40 7.22 -9.53 -0.18
CA PRO A 40 8.18 -10.00 0.83
C PRO A 40 9.52 -9.28 0.82
N GLN A 41 9.86 -8.57 -0.26
CA GLN A 41 11.06 -7.72 -0.30
C GLN A 41 10.97 -6.51 0.63
N ARG A 42 9.77 -6.10 1.03
CA ARG A 42 9.51 -5.04 2.01
C ARG A 42 10.06 -3.67 1.64
N SER A 43 10.20 -3.38 0.35
CA SER A 43 10.81 -2.12 -0.10
C SER A 43 10.06 -0.89 0.40
N SER A 44 8.72 -0.93 0.38
CA SER A 44 7.89 0.18 0.88
C SER A 44 8.04 0.38 2.38
N LEU A 45 8.04 -0.72 3.15
CA LEU A 45 8.20 -0.62 4.61
C LEU A 45 9.59 -0.15 4.99
N ASP A 46 10.62 -0.60 4.26
CA ASP A 46 11.98 -0.13 4.49
C ASP A 46 12.09 1.38 4.22
N TRP A 47 11.42 1.86 3.17
CA TRP A 47 11.35 3.28 2.87
C TRP A 47 10.69 4.05 4.01
N LEU A 48 9.58 3.54 4.57
CA LEU A 48 8.89 4.19 5.68
C LEU A 48 9.77 4.29 6.93
N ARG A 49 10.58 3.28 7.18
CA ARG A 49 11.48 3.30 8.35
C ARG A 49 12.52 4.41 8.26
N CYS A 50 12.88 4.79 7.06
CA CYS A 50 13.85 5.88 6.83
C CYS A 50 13.19 7.24 6.67
N ARG A 51 11.86 7.31 6.68
CA ARG A 51 11.11 8.55 6.48
C ARG A 51 11.28 9.47 7.68
N PRO A 52 11.72 10.73 7.47
CA PRO A 52 11.87 11.66 8.58
C PRO A 52 10.54 11.94 9.28
N SER A 53 10.59 12.06 10.60
CA SER A 53 9.39 12.28 11.42
C SER A 53 8.71 13.63 11.20
N ARG A 54 9.39 14.56 10.53
CA ARG A 54 8.81 15.86 10.20
C ARG A 54 7.73 15.80 9.13
N TYR A 55 7.65 14.69 8.38
CA TYR A 55 6.62 14.50 7.38
C TYR A 55 5.37 13.87 7.99
N ALA A 56 4.23 14.08 7.34
CA ALA A 56 2.97 13.50 7.79
C ALA A 56 3.06 11.97 7.88
N ASP A 57 2.41 11.39 8.89
CA ASP A 57 2.48 9.97 9.15
C ASP A 57 1.82 9.14 8.06
N ILE A 58 2.46 8.02 7.75
CA ILE A 58 1.93 6.96 6.90
C ILE A 58 2.05 5.67 7.72
N THR A 59 0.93 4.97 7.89
CA THR A 59 0.92 3.75 8.71
C THR A 59 1.37 2.56 7.88
N PRO A 60 2.44 1.86 8.28
CA PRO A 60 2.87 0.63 7.59
C PRO A 60 1.96 -0.54 7.90
N ILE A 61 1.67 -1.36 6.89
CA ILE A 61 0.86 -2.58 7.03
C ILE A 61 1.59 -3.69 6.29
N ALA A 62 2.05 -4.71 7.03
CA ALA A 62 2.83 -5.81 6.47
C ALA A 62 1.92 -6.96 6.06
N THR A 63 1.18 -6.79 4.97
CA THR A 63 0.23 -7.80 4.49
C THR A 63 0.91 -9.07 4.03
N TYR A 64 2.19 -9.00 3.59
CA TYR A 64 2.95 -10.19 3.25
C TYR A 64 3.11 -11.14 4.44
N SER A 65 3.02 -10.64 5.67
CA SER A 65 3.10 -11.45 6.88
C SER A 65 1.73 -11.70 7.52
N GLY A 66 0.65 -11.36 6.82
CA GLY A 66 -0.71 -11.60 7.29
C GLY A 66 -1.33 -10.50 8.12
N GLU A 67 -0.69 -9.34 8.23
CA GLU A 67 -1.25 -8.23 8.99
C GLU A 67 -2.55 -7.73 8.34
N PRO A 68 -3.64 -7.58 9.11
CA PRO A 68 -4.92 -7.17 8.53
C PRO A 68 -4.98 -5.68 8.25
N ILE A 69 -5.79 -5.31 7.27
CA ILE A 69 -6.13 -3.92 6.99
C ILE A 69 -7.44 -3.60 7.71
N LEU A 70 -7.43 -2.55 8.52
CA LEU A 70 -8.63 -2.12 9.26
C LEU A 70 -9.32 -1.00 8.49
N PRO A 71 -10.44 -1.27 7.81
CA PRO A 71 -11.04 -0.31 6.88
C PRO A 71 -11.42 1.02 7.52
N GLN A 72 -11.92 0.98 8.75
CA GLN A 72 -12.39 2.17 9.44
C GLN A 72 -11.26 3.07 9.94
N LYS A 73 -10.01 2.64 9.80
CA LYS A 73 -8.86 3.36 10.32
C LYS A 73 -8.26 4.32 9.30
N PHE A 74 -8.50 4.11 8.01
CA PHE A 74 -7.84 4.83 6.95
C PHE A 74 -8.80 5.51 6.00
N ASP A 75 -8.44 6.71 5.54
CA ASP A 75 -9.11 7.35 4.41
C ASP A 75 -8.68 6.72 3.10
N LEU A 76 -7.42 6.28 3.03
CA LEU A 76 -6.81 5.73 1.82
C LEU A 76 -5.79 4.66 2.19
N VAL A 77 -5.79 3.57 1.45
CA VAL A 77 -4.75 2.55 1.55
C VAL A 77 -4.10 2.38 0.19
N ILE A 78 -2.78 2.51 0.16
CA ILE A 78 -1.97 2.24 -1.02
C ILE A 78 -1.41 0.82 -0.88
N HIS A 79 -1.65 0.00 -1.89
CA HIS A 79 -1.16 -1.39 -1.92
C HIS A 79 0.04 -1.50 -2.83
N ASP A 80 1.20 -1.82 -2.26
CA ASP A 80 2.41 -2.12 -3.01
C ASP A 80 2.43 -3.62 -3.28
N MET A 81 2.07 -4.00 -4.51
CA MET A 81 1.90 -5.39 -4.89
C MET A 81 3.24 -6.05 -5.20
N PRO A 82 3.35 -7.39 -5.02
CA PRO A 82 4.58 -8.10 -5.35
C PRO A 82 4.93 -7.97 -6.83
N ALA A 83 6.22 -7.87 -7.11
CA ALA A 83 6.71 -7.96 -8.49
C ALA A 83 6.33 -9.31 -9.07
N ALA A 84 5.99 -9.34 -10.36
CA ALA A 84 5.58 -10.57 -11.05
C ALA A 84 4.37 -11.27 -10.40
N SER A 85 3.46 -10.50 -9.81
CA SER A 85 2.23 -11.03 -9.22
C SER A 85 1.39 -11.73 -10.28
N SER A 86 0.78 -12.88 -9.92
CA SER A 86 -0.14 -13.54 -10.80
C SER A 86 -1.43 -12.75 -10.96
N LEU A 87 -2.12 -12.94 -12.08
CA LEU A 87 -3.43 -12.31 -12.28
C LEU A 87 -4.43 -12.79 -11.22
N GLU A 88 -4.33 -14.06 -10.79
CA GLU A 88 -5.20 -14.58 -9.75
C GLU A 88 -5.02 -13.83 -8.43
N TYR A 89 -3.78 -13.58 -8.04
CA TYR A 89 -3.50 -12.85 -6.82
C TYR A 89 -4.04 -11.42 -6.89
N ILE A 90 -3.79 -10.73 -7.99
CA ILE A 90 -4.28 -9.36 -8.18
C ILE A 90 -5.80 -9.35 -8.16
N HIS A 91 -6.44 -10.29 -8.84
CA HIS A 91 -7.89 -10.40 -8.89
C HIS A 91 -8.49 -10.58 -7.48
N PHE A 92 -7.90 -11.49 -6.70
CA PHE A 92 -8.33 -11.72 -5.32
C PHE A 92 -8.24 -10.43 -4.49
N GLN A 93 -7.12 -9.73 -4.59
CA GLN A 93 -6.92 -8.50 -3.82
C GLN A 93 -7.90 -7.40 -4.24
N LEU A 94 -8.22 -7.29 -5.52
CA LEU A 94 -9.19 -6.31 -6.00
C LEU A 94 -10.59 -6.63 -5.48
N ILE A 95 -10.99 -7.89 -5.47
CA ILE A 95 -12.29 -8.32 -4.93
C ILE A 95 -12.36 -7.99 -3.43
N PHE A 96 -11.31 -8.33 -2.70
CA PHE A 96 -11.25 -8.07 -1.25
C PHE A 96 -11.33 -6.57 -0.97
N ALA A 97 -10.58 -5.77 -1.71
CA ALA A 97 -10.58 -4.32 -1.55
C ALA A 97 -11.96 -3.72 -1.86
N ASP A 98 -12.61 -4.19 -2.92
CA ASP A 98 -13.94 -3.75 -3.28
C ASP A 98 -14.96 -4.07 -2.17
N HIS A 99 -14.87 -5.27 -1.63
CA HIS A 99 -15.71 -5.68 -0.50
C HIS A 99 -15.51 -4.78 0.70
N MET A 100 -14.26 -4.52 1.06
CA MET A 100 -13.94 -3.67 2.20
C MET A 100 -14.35 -2.22 2.00
N SER A 101 -14.26 -1.71 0.79
CA SER A 101 -14.62 -0.32 0.51
C SER A 101 -16.11 -0.04 0.63
N LYS A 102 -16.92 -1.06 0.74
CA LYS A 102 -18.37 -0.93 0.93
C LYS A 102 -18.77 -0.75 2.41
N PHE A 103 -17.81 -0.93 3.28
CA PHE A 103 -18.02 -0.68 4.70
C PHE A 103 -17.60 0.75 5.03
#